data_911d985271f0df78b5c794b338321e31
#
_entry.id   911d985271f0df78b5c794b338321e31
#
_cell.length_a   1.000
_cell.length_b   1.000
_cell.length_c   1.000
_cell.angle_alpha   90.00
_cell.angle_beta   90.00
_cell.angle_gamma   90.00
#
_symmetry.space_group_name_H-M   'P 1'
#
loop_
_entity.id
_entity.type
_entity.pdbx_description
1 polymer ?
#
loop_
_entity_poly.entity_id
_entity_poly.type
_entity_poly.pdbx_seq_one_letter_code
_entity_poly.pdbx_strand_id
1 'polypeptide(L)'
;VKGYVEGLLDGVADTPEKQQKYLRTIYNKANDMDRLINELTFYCKIDTNRIPYTFNKINVKDYFDDCFEDIGLELSQQQIDLKYENKVDDTVMVIADAEQIKRVVNNIVGNSVKYMDKPEKSIQIRVLDVGDFVQVEIEDNGRGISAKDLPYIFDRFYRTDTSRNSSKGGSGIGLSIVHKIMDDHGGKVW
;
A
#
# COMPACT_ATOMS: atom_id res chain seq x y z
N VAL A 1 12.57 15.61 -11.85
CA VAL A 1 13.24 16.42 -10.83
C VAL A 1 14.15 17.45 -11.49
N LYS A 2 15.16 17.01 -12.29
CA LYS A 2 16.20 17.90 -12.85
C LYS A 2 15.63 19.15 -13.53
N GLY A 3 14.67 19.03 -14.47
CA GLY A 3 14.10 20.19 -15.17
C GLY A 3 13.38 21.22 -14.27
N TYR A 4 12.80 20.78 -13.12
CA TYR A 4 12.21 21.72 -12.16
C TYR A 4 13.30 22.47 -11.36
N VAL A 5 14.42 21.81 -11.07
CA VAL A 5 15.58 22.44 -10.44
C VAL A 5 16.21 23.45 -11.39
N GLU A 6 16.42 23.08 -12.65
CA GLU A 6 16.92 23.99 -13.70
C GLU A 6 16.00 25.21 -13.85
N GLY A 7 14.68 25.02 -13.90
CA GLY A 7 13.73 26.12 -13.97
C GLY A 7 13.74 27.05 -12.75
N LEU A 8 14.13 26.56 -11.56
CA LEU A 8 14.38 27.42 -10.40
C LEU A 8 15.69 28.19 -10.54
N LEU A 9 16.76 27.53 -10.97
CA LEU A 9 18.10 28.11 -11.14
C LEU A 9 18.13 29.17 -12.26
N ASP A 10 17.44 28.90 -13.36
CA ASP A 10 17.40 29.80 -14.53
C ASP A 10 16.35 30.91 -14.38
N GLY A 11 15.70 31.03 -13.22
CA GLY A 11 14.73 32.09 -12.94
C GLY A 11 13.40 31.97 -13.72
N VAL A 12 13.12 30.79 -14.34
CA VAL A 12 11.84 30.50 -15.02
C VAL A 12 10.68 30.51 -14.02
N ALA A 13 10.93 30.10 -12.78
CA ALA A 13 10.01 30.24 -11.66
C ALA A 13 10.13 31.65 -11.06
N ASP A 14 9.59 32.63 -11.75
CA ASP A 14 9.73 34.05 -11.50
C ASP A 14 8.82 34.61 -10.40
N THR A 15 7.89 33.81 -9.86
CA THR A 15 7.02 34.20 -8.75
C THR A 15 7.14 33.24 -7.57
N PRO A 16 6.86 33.69 -6.32
CA PRO A 16 6.88 32.85 -5.14
C PRO A 16 5.96 31.61 -5.28
N GLU A 17 4.79 31.76 -5.90
CA GLU A 17 3.83 30.68 -6.12
C GLU A 17 4.39 29.62 -7.07
N LYS A 18 5.06 30.05 -8.17
CA LYS A 18 5.73 29.12 -9.11
C LYS A 18 6.90 28.43 -8.44
N GLN A 19 7.71 29.13 -7.64
CA GLN A 19 8.82 28.56 -6.89
C GLN A 19 8.31 27.50 -5.91
N GLN A 20 7.27 27.81 -5.13
CA GLN A 20 6.67 26.87 -4.20
C GLN A 20 6.10 25.64 -4.91
N LYS A 21 5.44 25.82 -6.05
CA LYS A 21 4.93 24.71 -6.89
C LYS A 21 6.07 23.82 -7.39
N TYR A 22 7.18 24.40 -7.84
CA TYR A 22 8.35 23.65 -8.32
C TYR A 22 9.01 22.88 -7.17
N LEU A 23 9.24 23.53 -6.03
CA LEU A 23 9.79 22.88 -4.83
C LEU A 23 8.90 21.72 -4.36
N ARG A 24 7.58 21.91 -4.31
CA ARG A 24 6.64 20.85 -3.94
C ARG A 24 6.67 19.67 -4.92
N THR A 25 6.80 19.97 -6.21
CA THR A 25 6.93 18.92 -7.24
C THR A 25 8.24 18.16 -7.11
N ILE A 26 9.36 18.84 -6.84
CA ILE A 26 10.67 18.22 -6.57
C ILE A 26 10.57 17.30 -5.35
N TYR A 27 10.01 17.81 -4.24
CA TYR A 27 9.85 17.06 -3.00
C TYR A 27 9.00 15.77 -3.21
N ASN A 28 7.86 15.91 -3.87
CA ASN A 28 7.00 14.77 -4.18
C ASN A 28 7.72 13.73 -5.05
N LYS A 29 8.51 14.20 -6.04
CA LYS A 29 9.27 13.29 -6.90
C LYS A 29 10.44 12.62 -6.19
N ALA A 30 11.08 13.29 -5.24
CA ALA A 30 12.10 12.68 -4.38
C ALA A 30 11.47 11.57 -3.51
N ASN A 31 10.33 11.82 -2.87
CA ASN A 31 9.61 10.80 -2.10
C ASN A 31 9.16 9.60 -2.97
N ASP A 32 8.72 9.87 -4.22
CA ASP A 32 8.40 8.78 -5.17
C ASP A 32 9.64 7.91 -5.45
N MET A 33 10.83 8.53 -5.62
CA MET A 33 12.08 7.82 -5.86
C MET A 33 12.52 7.00 -4.64
N ASP A 34 12.45 7.56 -3.43
CA ASP A 34 12.77 6.85 -2.20
C ASP A 34 11.88 5.62 -2.02
N ARG A 35 10.57 5.77 -2.28
CA ARG A 35 9.65 4.63 -2.25
C ARG A 35 10.04 3.55 -3.26
N LEU A 36 10.37 3.92 -4.50
CA LEU A 36 10.78 2.97 -5.54
C LEU A 36 12.09 2.25 -5.18
N ILE A 37 13.06 2.96 -4.61
CA ILE A 37 14.33 2.37 -4.14
C ILE A 37 14.06 1.37 -3.01
N ASN A 38 13.20 1.72 -2.06
CA ASN A 38 12.82 0.83 -0.95
C ASN A 38 12.06 -0.41 -1.45
N GLU A 39 11.14 -0.25 -2.41
CA GLU A 39 10.44 -1.36 -3.06
C GLU A 39 11.42 -2.28 -3.80
N LEU A 40 12.36 -1.71 -4.58
CA LEU A 40 13.36 -2.47 -5.31
C LEU A 40 14.35 -3.18 -4.39
N THR A 41 14.81 -2.51 -3.34
CA THR A 41 15.72 -3.09 -2.34
C THR A 41 15.06 -4.27 -1.65
N PHE A 42 13.79 -4.12 -1.26
CA PHE A 42 13.02 -5.20 -0.67
C PHE A 42 12.80 -6.34 -1.67
N TYR A 43 12.51 -6.00 -2.92
CA TYR A 43 12.41 -6.98 -4.00
C TYR A 43 13.68 -7.82 -4.15
N CYS A 44 14.86 -7.20 -4.14
CA CYS A 44 16.12 -7.93 -4.19
C CYS A 44 16.32 -8.89 -3.00
N LYS A 45 15.81 -8.51 -1.81
CA LYS A 45 15.80 -9.38 -0.62
C LYS A 45 14.83 -10.57 -0.80
N ILE A 46 13.67 -10.34 -1.41
CA ILE A 46 12.71 -11.39 -1.76
C ILE A 46 13.35 -12.42 -2.71
N ASP A 47 13.96 -11.95 -3.79
CA ASP A 47 14.51 -12.80 -4.85
C ASP A 47 15.65 -13.69 -4.35
N THR A 48 16.40 -13.20 -3.35
CA THR A 48 17.48 -13.94 -2.69
C THR A 48 17.04 -14.76 -1.49
N ASN A 49 15.73 -14.80 -1.19
CA ASN A 49 15.15 -15.44 0.00
C ASN A 49 15.80 -14.96 1.33
N ARG A 50 16.18 -13.68 1.39
CA ARG A 50 16.92 -13.05 2.50
C ARG A 50 16.12 -12.00 3.26
N ILE A 51 14.79 -12.11 3.28
CA ILE A 51 13.99 -11.25 4.15
C ILE A 51 14.28 -11.69 5.59
N PRO A 52 14.84 -10.84 6.41
CA PRO A 52 15.07 -11.18 7.83
C PRO A 52 13.74 -11.00 8.56
N TYR A 53 12.90 -12.03 8.57
CA TYR A 53 11.65 -12.02 9.34
C TYR A 53 11.92 -12.10 10.84
N THR A 54 11.17 -11.32 11.61
CA THR A 54 11.15 -11.37 13.07
C THR A 54 9.79 -11.85 13.54
N PHE A 55 9.59 -13.17 13.53
CA PHE A 55 8.34 -13.78 13.94
C PHE A 55 8.14 -13.68 15.45
N ASN A 56 7.02 -13.10 15.86
CA ASN A 56 6.61 -12.97 17.25
C ASN A 56 5.17 -13.44 17.41
N LYS A 57 4.81 -13.76 18.65
CA LYS A 57 3.41 -14.00 19.01
C LYS A 57 2.70 -12.66 19.13
N ILE A 58 1.65 -12.45 18.34
CA ILE A 58 0.90 -11.20 18.22
C ILE A 58 -0.54 -11.44 18.64
N ASN A 59 -1.09 -10.59 19.52
CA ASN A 59 -2.53 -10.54 19.73
C ASN A 59 -3.18 -9.92 18.49
N VAL A 60 -4.07 -10.66 17.87
CA VAL A 60 -4.68 -10.27 16.57
C VAL A 60 -5.53 -9.03 16.71
N LYS A 61 -6.35 -8.99 17.77
CA LYS A 61 -7.27 -7.88 17.98
C LYS A 61 -6.53 -6.58 18.21
N ASP A 62 -5.65 -6.55 19.21
CA ASP A 62 -4.88 -5.35 19.55
C ASP A 62 -4.07 -4.84 18.36
N TYR A 63 -3.40 -5.76 17.66
CA TYR A 63 -2.55 -5.41 16.53
C TYR A 63 -3.32 -4.76 15.37
N PHE A 64 -4.46 -5.33 14.99
CA PHE A 64 -5.24 -4.77 13.88
C PHE A 64 -6.03 -3.53 14.31
N ASP A 65 -6.47 -3.44 15.56
CA ASP A 65 -7.12 -2.24 16.09
C ASP A 65 -6.15 -1.04 16.03
N ASP A 66 -4.92 -1.19 16.52
CA ASP A 66 -3.86 -0.17 16.42
C ASP A 66 -3.51 0.17 14.96
N CYS A 67 -3.35 -0.86 14.12
CA CYS A 67 -2.98 -0.68 12.72
C CYS A 67 -4.01 0.12 11.93
N PHE A 68 -5.31 -0.16 12.16
CA PHE A 68 -6.38 0.51 11.42
C PHE A 68 -6.82 1.83 12.05
N GLU A 69 -6.50 2.10 13.32
CA GLU A 69 -6.61 3.44 13.89
C GLU A 69 -5.66 4.41 13.16
N ASP A 70 -4.38 4.06 13.01
CA ASP A 70 -3.39 4.85 12.26
C ASP A 70 -3.85 5.12 10.81
N ILE A 71 -4.27 4.07 10.11
CA ILE A 71 -4.75 4.16 8.72
C ILE A 71 -6.01 5.02 8.63
N GLY A 72 -6.92 4.91 9.58
CA GLY A 72 -8.14 5.70 9.63
C GLY A 72 -7.88 7.20 9.71
N LEU A 73 -6.89 7.61 10.48
CA LEU A 73 -6.45 9.02 10.54
C LEU A 73 -5.95 9.52 9.17
N GLU A 74 -5.14 8.72 8.47
CA GLU A 74 -4.63 9.09 7.13
C GLU A 74 -5.76 9.16 6.09
N LEU A 75 -6.68 8.21 6.09
CA LEU A 75 -7.82 8.16 5.16
C LEU A 75 -8.79 9.31 5.39
N SER A 76 -9.05 9.67 6.65
CA SER A 76 -9.89 10.83 7.01
C SER A 76 -9.34 12.14 6.44
N GLN A 77 -8.01 12.36 6.50
CA GLN A 77 -7.37 13.53 5.88
C GLN A 77 -7.56 13.59 4.35
N GLN A 78 -7.76 12.43 3.72
CA GLN A 78 -8.01 12.31 2.28
C GLN A 78 -9.51 12.26 1.93
N GLN A 79 -10.40 12.48 2.91
CA GLN A 79 -11.85 12.40 2.76
C GLN A 79 -12.33 11.02 2.26
N ILE A 80 -11.73 9.96 2.78
CA ILE A 80 -12.10 8.57 2.49
C ILE A 80 -12.78 8.01 3.74
N ASP A 81 -14.01 7.52 3.57
CA ASP A 81 -14.76 6.87 4.65
C ASP A 81 -14.19 5.48 4.93
N LEU A 82 -13.79 5.23 6.19
CA LEU A 82 -13.31 3.92 6.64
C LEU A 82 -14.37 3.28 7.54
N LYS A 83 -14.82 2.09 7.15
CA LYS A 83 -15.60 1.19 8.01
C LYS A 83 -14.71 0.04 8.45
N TYR A 84 -14.43 -0.02 9.74
CA TYR A 84 -13.60 -1.05 10.34
C TYR A 84 -14.42 -1.92 11.31
N GLU A 85 -14.28 -3.23 11.20
CA GLU A 85 -14.95 -4.21 12.05
C GLU A 85 -13.99 -5.35 12.37
N ASN A 86 -13.68 -5.53 13.66
CA ASN A 86 -12.87 -6.64 14.16
C ASN A 86 -13.75 -7.61 14.93
N LYS A 87 -13.91 -8.82 14.41
CA LYS A 87 -14.73 -9.89 15.00
C LYS A 87 -13.90 -11.01 15.62
N VAL A 88 -12.64 -10.73 15.91
CA VAL A 88 -11.73 -11.72 16.50
C VAL A 88 -11.78 -11.59 18.02
N ASP A 89 -11.78 -12.72 18.72
CA ASP A 89 -11.72 -12.77 20.17
C ASP A 89 -10.37 -12.26 20.68
N ASP A 90 -10.39 -11.59 21.86
CA ASP A 90 -9.21 -10.99 22.51
C ASP A 90 -8.11 -12.02 22.84
N THR A 91 -8.43 -13.31 22.83
CA THR A 91 -7.49 -14.39 23.14
C THR A 91 -6.76 -14.93 21.93
N VAL A 92 -7.19 -14.56 20.71
CA VAL A 92 -6.62 -15.09 19.47
C VAL A 92 -5.21 -14.52 19.24
N MET A 93 -4.28 -15.44 19.07
CA MET A 93 -2.87 -15.13 18.84
C MET A 93 -2.38 -15.78 17.57
N VAL A 94 -1.53 -15.07 16.81
CA VAL A 94 -0.83 -15.60 15.63
C VAL A 94 0.68 -15.42 15.78
N ILE A 95 1.44 -16.23 15.06
CA ILE A 95 2.90 -16.04 14.94
C ILE A 95 3.14 -15.34 13.60
N ALA A 96 3.57 -14.08 13.67
CA ALA A 96 3.80 -13.26 12.48
C ALA A 96 4.91 -12.21 12.71
N ASP A 97 5.41 -11.66 11.64
CA ASP A 97 6.23 -10.45 11.66
C ASP A 97 5.30 -9.23 11.50
N ALA A 98 5.11 -8.49 12.60
CA ALA A 98 4.20 -7.35 12.68
C ALA A 98 4.50 -6.27 11.62
N GLU A 99 5.78 -5.96 11.38
CA GLU A 99 6.21 -4.95 10.42
C GLU A 99 5.88 -5.40 8.98
N GLN A 100 6.06 -6.67 8.67
CA GLN A 100 5.77 -7.18 7.34
C GLN A 100 4.27 -7.31 7.11
N ILE A 101 3.48 -7.68 8.12
CA ILE A 101 2.00 -7.65 8.02
C ILE A 101 1.50 -6.20 7.85
N LYS A 102 2.05 -5.23 8.59
CA LYS A 102 1.73 -3.80 8.38
C LYS A 102 2.03 -3.37 6.94
N ARG A 103 3.13 -3.87 6.37
CA ARG A 103 3.50 -3.61 4.97
C ARG A 103 2.49 -4.22 3.98
N VAL A 104 1.98 -5.42 4.24
CA VAL A 104 0.91 -6.04 3.45
C VAL A 104 -0.32 -5.13 3.43
N VAL A 105 -0.80 -4.74 4.60
CA VAL A 105 -1.97 -3.86 4.74
C VAL A 105 -1.76 -2.54 4.00
N ASN A 106 -0.63 -1.88 4.20
CA ASN A 106 -0.31 -0.60 3.56
C ASN A 106 -0.24 -0.70 2.03
N ASN A 107 0.27 -1.81 1.47
CA ASN A 107 0.29 -2.03 0.02
C ASN A 107 -1.12 -2.17 -0.55
N ILE A 108 -2.00 -2.90 0.14
CA ILE A 108 -3.39 -3.11 -0.31
C ILE A 108 -4.18 -1.81 -0.18
N VAL A 109 -4.20 -1.19 1.01
CA VAL A 109 -4.92 0.08 1.25
C VAL A 109 -4.39 1.18 0.33
N GLY A 110 -3.08 1.28 0.14
CA GLY A 110 -2.47 2.23 -0.79
C GLY A 110 -2.92 2.02 -2.24
N ASN A 111 -3.13 0.78 -2.67
CA ASN A 111 -3.72 0.48 -3.97
C ASN A 111 -5.19 0.89 -4.03
N SER A 112 -5.99 0.59 -3.00
CA SER A 112 -7.38 1.02 -2.91
C SER A 112 -7.50 2.54 -3.07
N VAL A 113 -6.77 3.31 -2.26
CA VAL A 113 -6.74 4.79 -2.35
C VAL A 113 -6.35 5.30 -3.74
N LYS A 114 -5.33 4.68 -4.31
CA LYS A 114 -4.78 5.08 -5.61
C LYS A 114 -5.77 4.89 -6.77
N TYR A 115 -6.57 3.83 -6.71
CA TYR A 115 -7.47 3.46 -7.81
C TYR A 115 -8.94 3.84 -7.56
N MET A 116 -9.22 4.57 -6.49
CA MET A 116 -10.51 5.22 -6.29
C MET A 116 -10.72 6.37 -7.28
N ASP A 117 -11.83 6.33 -7.97
CA ASP A 117 -12.24 7.31 -9.01
C ASP A 117 -13.63 7.92 -8.76
N LYS A 118 -14.36 7.43 -7.75
CA LYS A 118 -15.68 7.95 -7.37
C LYS A 118 -15.56 9.19 -6.49
N PRO A 119 -16.57 10.09 -6.51
CA PRO A 119 -16.60 11.27 -5.63
C PRO A 119 -16.71 10.86 -4.15
N GLU A 120 -17.54 9.90 -3.82
CA GLU A 120 -17.65 9.32 -2.48
C GLU A 120 -16.75 8.09 -2.40
N LYS A 121 -15.68 8.20 -1.62
CA LYS A 121 -14.66 7.17 -1.47
C LYS A 121 -14.86 6.44 -0.17
N SER A 122 -14.87 5.11 -0.22
CA SER A 122 -15.00 4.27 0.99
C SER A 122 -14.14 3.03 0.91
N ILE A 123 -13.60 2.66 2.08
CA ILE A 123 -12.93 1.38 2.32
C ILE A 123 -13.65 0.71 3.47
N GLN A 124 -13.94 -0.59 3.32
CA GLN A 124 -14.44 -1.43 4.39
C GLN A 124 -13.39 -2.50 4.72
N ILE A 125 -13.10 -2.64 6.01
CA ILE A 125 -12.13 -3.63 6.50
C ILE A 125 -12.81 -4.50 7.55
N ARG A 126 -12.68 -5.82 7.39
CA ARG A 126 -13.17 -6.79 8.35
C ARG A 126 -12.04 -7.76 8.74
N VAL A 127 -11.88 -7.99 10.03
CA VAL A 127 -10.97 -9.00 10.58
C VAL A 127 -11.80 -10.12 11.20
N LEU A 128 -11.60 -11.34 10.73
CA LEU A 128 -12.46 -12.49 11.05
C LEU A 128 -11.59 -13.66 11.52
N ASP A 129 -12.05 -14.36 12.54
CA ASP A 129 -11.54 -15.68 12.89
C ASP A 129 -12.27 -16.74 12.02
N VAL A 130 -11.51 -17.48 11.24
CA VAL A 130 -12.02 -18.54 10.36
C VAL A 130 -11.42 -19.91 10.71
N GLY A 131 -11.17 -20.14 11.98
CA GLY A 131 -10.65 -21.39 12.52
C GLY A 131 -9.12 -21.40 12.58
N ASP A 132 -8.46 -22.13 11.69
CA ASP A 132 -6.98 -22.21 11.71
C ASP A 132 -6.29 -20.93 11.19
N PHE A 133 -7.06 -19.97 10.69
CA PHE A 133 -6.57 -18.71 10.10
C PHE A 133 -7.35 -17.51 10.59
N VAL A 134 -6.68 -16.37 10.55
CA VAL A 134 -7.31 -15.06 10.63
C VAL A 134 -7.43 -14.49 9.22
N GLN A 135 -8.63 -14.10 8.83
CA GLN A 135 -8.92 -13.51 7.53
C GLN A 135 -9.08 -11.99 7.68
N VAL A 136 -8.35 -11.26 6.85
CA VAL A 136 -8.49 -9.79 6.74
C VAL A 136 -9.06 -9.47 5.36
N GLU A 137 -10.26 -8.92 5.33
CA GLU A 137 -10.94 -8.48 4.13
C GLU A 137 -10.80 -6.96 3.99
N ILE A 138 -10.34 -6.51 2.83
CA ILE A 138 -10.22 -5.09 2.50
C ILE A 138 -10.99 -4.86 1.20
N GLU A 139 -12.11 -4.15 1.30
CA GLU A 139 -13.02 -3.87 0.19
C GLU A 139 -13.01 -2.36 -0.09
N ASP A 140 -12.78 -1.97 -1.33
CA ASP A 140 -12.89 -0.58 -1.78
C ASP A 140 -14.02 -0.40 -2.80
N ASN A 141 -14.53 0.81 -2.90
CA ASN A 141 -15.53 1.16 -3.90
C ASN A 141 -14.94 1.76 -5.19
N GLY A 142 -13.64 1.53 -5.46
CA GLY A 142 -12.96 2.03 -6.65
C GLY A 142 -13.44 1.40 -7.96
N ARG A 143 -12.63 1.53 -9.00
CA ARG A 143 -12.98 1.05 -10.35
C ARG A 143 -12.94 -0.48 -10.52
N GLY A 144 -12.42 -1.19 -9.51
CA GLY A 144 -12.22 -2.65 -9.56
C GLY A 144 -11.12 -3.10 -10.53
N ILE A 145 -10.98 -4.42 -10.63
CA ILE A 145 -10.01 -5.10 -11.49
C ILE A 145 -10.76 -5.96 -12.49
N SER A 146 -10.38 -5.90 -13.76
CA SER A 146 -11.05 -6.69 -14.79
C SER A 146 -10.75 -8.19 -14.63
N ALA A 147 -11.69 -9.06 -14.98
CA ALA A 147 -11.51 -10.50 -14.89
C ALA A 147 -10.29 -11.03 -15.67
N LYS A 148 -9.90 -10.34 -16.75
CA LYS A 148 -8.72 -10.69 -17.54
C LYS A 148 -7.40 -10.37 -16.81
N ASP A 149 -7.41 -9.38 -15.90
CA ASP A 149 -6.21 -8.92 -15.20
C ASP A 149 -6.03 -9.65 -13.86
N LEU A 150 -7.13 -10.13 -13.23
CA LEU A 150 -7.12 -10.80 -11.92
C LEU A 150 -6.06 -11.91 -11.77
N PRO A 151 -5.85 -12.81 -12.75
CA PRO A 151 -4.85 -13.87 -12.62
C PRO A 151 -3.41 -13.36 -12.51
N TYR A 152 -3.15 -12.13 -12.92
CA TYR A 152 -1.80 -11.56 -13.06
C TYR A 152 -1.48 -10.45 -12.05
N ILE A 153 -2.44 -10.04 -11.21
CA ILE A 153 -2.24 -8.87 -10.33
C ILE A 153 -1.12 -9.07 -9.30
N PHE A 154 -0.78 -10.32 -8.96
CA PHE A 154 0.32 -10.67 -8.08
C PHE A 154 1.63 -10.90 -8.83
N ASP A 155 1.61 -10.88 -10.17
CA ASP A 155 2.82 -11.00 -10.96
C ASP A 155 3.71 -9.77 -10.83
N ARG A 156 4.99 -10.00 -10.88
CA ARG A 156 6.01 -8.96 -10.75
C ARG A 156 5.95 -8.00 -11.94
N PHE A 157 5.96 -6.69 -11.64
CA PHE A 157 5.90 -5.61 -12.64
C PHE A 157 4.60 -5.58 -13.46
N TYR A 158 3.63 -6.42 -13.11
CA TYR A 158 2.34 -6.40 -13.79
C TYR A 158 1.60 -5.10 -13.50
N ARG A 159 1.07 -4.52 -14.55
CA ARG A 159 0.21 -3.32 -14.48
C ARG A 159 -0.84 -3.41 -15.57
N THR A 160 -2.08 -3.13 -15.23
CA THR A 160 -3.16 -3.04 -16.21
C THR A 160 -2.89 -1.92 -17.21
N ASP A 161 -3.39 -2.00 -18.44
CA ASP A 161 -3.21 -0.99 -19.48
C ASP A 161 -3.67 0.40 -19.03
N THR A 162 -4.78 0.46 -18.31
CA THR A 162 -5.31 1.71 -17.73
C THR A 162 -4.40 2.29 -16.65
N SER A 163 -3.66 1.46 -15.91
CA SER A 163 -2.72 1.92 -14.88
C SER A 163 -1.39 2.39 -15.47
N ARG A 164 -0.98 1.86 -16.64
CA ARG A 164 0.23 2.31 -17.36
C ARG A 164 0.10 3.76 -17.83
N ASN A 165 -1.09 4.13 -18.28
CA ASN A 165 -1.39 5.46 -18.82
C ASN A 165 -1.77 6.48 -17.73
N SER A 166 -1.88 6.07 -16.46
CA SER A 166 -2.25 6.98 -15.38
C SER A 166 -1.04 7.73 -14.83
N SER A 167 -1.20 9.03 -14.60
CA SER A 167 -0.22 9.88 -13.91
C SER A 167 0.03 9.47 -12.45
N LYS A 168 -0.81 8.57 -11.92
CA LYS A 168 -0.76 8.09 -10.53
C LYS A 168 0.39 7.12 -10.24
N GLY A 169 1.26 6.79 -11.23
CA GLY A 169 2.49 6.02 -11.04
C GLY A 169 2.28 4.63 -10.41
N GLY A 170 3.37 3.93 -10.16
CA GLY A 170 3.43 2.65 -9.44
C GLY A 170 4.41 1.68 -10.12
N SER A 171 5.17 0.95 -9.31
CA SER A 171 6.20 0.01 -9.78
C SER A 171 5.64 -1.30 -10.34
N GLY A 172 4.43 -1.69 -9.93
CA GLY A 172 3.89 -3.04 -10.18
C GLY A 172 4.52 -4.12 -9.30
N ILE A 173 5.20 -3.72 -8.21
CA ILE A 173 5.85 -4.66 -7.28
C ILE A 173 5.02 -4.86 -6.00
N GLY A 174 4.17 -3.90 -5.64
CA GLY A 174 3.49 -3.90 -4.34
C GLY A 174 2.69 -5.17 -4.04
N LEU A 175 1.85 -5.64 -4.97
CA LEU A 175 1.06 -6.86 -4.78
C LEU A 175 1.90 -8.14 -4.82
N SER A 176 2.99 -8.19 -5.59
CA SER A 176 3.91 -9.34 -5.54
C SER A 176 4.68 -9.42 -4.21
N ILE A 177 4.93 -8.27 -3.56
CA ILE A 177 5.44 -8.22 -2.18
C ILE A 177 4.40 -8.78 -1.20
N VAL A 178 3.14 -8.37 -1.35
CA VAL A 178 2.02 -8.89 -0.53
C VAL A 178 1.96 -10.42 -0.63
N HIS A 179 1.94 -10.96 -1.85
CA HIS A 179 1.89 -12.41 -2.08
C HIS A 179 3.05 -13.12 -1.40
N LYS A 180 4.28 -12.65 -1.60
CA LYS A 180 5.47 -13.28 -1.01
C LYS A 180 5.45 -13.23 0.53
N ILE A 181 5.09 -12.12 1.15
CA ILE A 181 5.00 -12.01 2.61
C ILE A 181 3.94 -12.99 3.14
N MET A 182 2.79 -13.06 2.50
CA MET A 182 1.72 -13.98 2.91
C MET A 182 2.16 -15.44 2.78
N ASP A 183 2.80 -15.83 1.67
CA ASP A 183 3.36 -17.18 1.48
C ASP A 183 4.39 -17.53 2.57
N ASP A 184 5.30 -16.61 2.89
CA ASP A 184 6.34 -16.83 3.91
C ASP A 184 5.76 -16.92 5.33
N HIS A 185 4.55 -16.38 5.56
CA HIS A 185 3.78 -16.53 6.80
C HIS A 185 2.87 -17.76 6.79
N GLY A 186 2.90 -18.60 5.75
CA GLY A 186 2.02 -19.76 5.60
C GLY A 186 0.55 -19.39 5.34
N GLY A 187 0.29 -18.13 4.99
CA GLY A 187 -1.03 -17.60 4.65
C GLY A 187 -1.30 -17.62 3.15
N LYS A 188 -2.39 -16.94 2.76
CA LYS A 188 -2.80 -16.79 1.35
C LYS A 188 -3.35 -15.39 1.12
N VAL A 189 -3.29 -14.95 -0.14
CA VAL A 189 -3.94 -13.73 -0.64
C VAL A 189 -4.61 -14.05 -1.97
N TRP A 190 -5.82 -13.52 -2.19
CA TRP A 190 -6.61 -13.75 -3.40
C TRP A 190 -7.44 -12.52 -3.79
#